data_a3df5898de41d10fc8e66163ef6db9bd
#
_entry.id   a3df5898de41d10fc8e66163ef6db9bd
#
_cell.length_a   1.000
_cell.length_b   1.000
_cell.length_c   1.000
_cell.angle_alpha   90.00
_cell.angle_beta   90.00
_cell.angle_gamma   90.00
#
_symmetry.space_group_name_H-M   'P 1'
#
loop_
_entity.id
_entity.type
_entity.pdbx_description
1 polymer ?
#
loop_
_entity_poly.entity_id
_entity_poly.type
_entity_poly.pdbx_seq_one_letter_code
_entity_poly.pdbx_strand_id
1 'polypeptide(L)'
;MTLRKGIILAGGTGTRLYPLTIGVSKQLLPIYDKPMIYYPLTVLMLAGIKEILVISTPDDSSQYRRALGDGSQWGISLTFKEQPSPDGLAQAFILAEDFLSGAPSVLILGDNIFFGHGLSKALASANAKTTGATVFGYYVNDPERYGVVGFDNAG
;
A
#
# COMPACT_ATOMS: atom_id res chain seq x y z
N MET A 1 16.82 7.92 15.00
CA MET A 1 15.94 8.07 13.81
C MET A 1 14.66 7.28 14.06
N THR A 2 13.52 7.93 14.05
CA THR A 2 12.23 7.23 14.17
C THR A 2 12.03 6.41 12.90
N LEU A 3 11.88 5.09 13.04
CA LEU A 3 11.65 4.22 11.91
C LEU A 3 10.26 4.51 11.30
N ARG A 4 10.20 4.66 9.99
CA ARG A 4 8.97 4.88 9.24
C ARG A 4 8.15 3.60 9.21
N LYS A 5 6.83 3.70 9.39
CA LYS A 5 5.92 2.56 9.34
C LYS A 5 5.16 2.54 8.02
N GLY A 6 4.84 1.34 7.54
CA GLY A 6 4.12 1.12 6.29
C GLY A 6 2.64 0.85 6.52
N ILE A 7 1.80 1.30 5.59
CA ILE A 7 0.38 0.95 5.49
C ILE A 7 0.14 0.43 4.08
N ILE A 8 -0.41 -0.77 3.97
CA ILE A 8 -0.95 -1.30 2.72
C ILE A 8 -2.48 -1.27 2.81
N LEU A 9 -3.12 -0.45 1.98
CA LEU A 9 -4.58 -0.44 1.88
C LEU A 9 -5.02 -1.43 0.80
N ALA A 10 -5.56 -2.56 1.24
CA ALA A 10 -5.98 -3.68 0.41
C ALA A 10 -7.51 -3.89 0.46
N GLY A 11 -8.25 -2.81 0.60
CA GLY A 11 -9.71 -2.80 0.54
C GLY A 11 -10.25 -2.70 -0.88
N GLY A 12 -11.57 -2.82 -1.00
CA GLY A 12 -12.29 -2.67 -2.26
C GLY A 12 -12.81 -3.98 -2.83
N THR A 13 -13.97 -3.89 -3.48
CA THR A 13 -14.75 -5.05 -3.96
C THR A 13 -14.23 -5.67 -5.27
N GLY A 14 -13.26 -5.02 -5.94
CA GLY A 14 -12.68 -5.56 -7.18
C GLY A 14 -13.66 -5.77 -8.33
N THR A 15 -14.78 -5.05 -8.38
CA THR A 15 -15.89 -5.25 -9.32
C THR A 15 -15.49 -5.22 -10.79
N ARG A 16 -14.41 -4.49 -11.15
CA ARG A 16 -13.90 -4.45 -12.54
C ARG A 16 -13.31 -5.78 -13.02
N LEU A 17 -12.98 -6.68 -12.11
CA LEU A 17 -12.43 -8.01 -12.41
C LEU A 17 -13.45 -9.13 -12.19
N TYR A 18 -14.74 -8.78 -12.01
CA TYR A 18 -15.81 -9.78 -11.96
C TYR A 18 -15.80 -10.67 -13.22
N PRO A 19 -15.98 -12.02 -13.14
CA PRO A 19 -16.33 -12.79 -11.94
C PRO A 19 -15.13 -13.31 -11.11
N LEU A 20 -13.90 -12.99 -11.46
CA LEU A 20 -12.69 -13.50 -10.78
C LEU A 20 -12.63 -13.13 -9.29
N THR A 21 -13.29 -12.03 -8.92
CA THR A 21 -13.30 -11.50 -7.56
C THR A 21 -14.51 -11.92 -6.71
N ILE A 22 -15.29 -12.92 -7.14
CA ILE A 22 -16.44 -13.43 -6.35
C ILE A 22 -15.97 -14.08 -5.03
N GLY A 23 -14.91 -14.88 -5.09
CA GLY A 23 -14.48 -15.70 -3.96
C GLY A 23 -13.09 -15.35 -3.43
N VAL A 24 -12.44 -14.31 -4.00
CA VAL A 24 -11.08 -13.93 -3.64
C VAL A 24 -10.88 -12.42 -3.80
N SER A 25 -10.17 -11.81 -2.87
CA SER A 25 -9.81 -10.39 -2.99
C SER A 25 -8.97 -10.15 -4.25
N LYS A 26 -9.21 -9.01 -4.93
CA LYS A 26 -8.47 -8.59 -6.12
C LYS A 26 -6.95 -8.70 -5.94
N GLN A 27 -6.46 -8.25 -4.79
CA GLN A 27 -5.03 -8.19 -4.51
C GLN A 27 -4.41 -9.57 -4.21
N LEU A 28 -5.23 -10.61 -4.04
CA LEU A 28 -4.77 -12.00 -3.91
C LEU A 28 -4.76 -12.76 -5.25
N LEU A 29 -5.31 -12.15 -6.32
CA LEU A 29 -5.19 -12.72 -7.65
C LEU A 29 -3.73 -12.70 -8.11
N PRO A 30 -3.28 -13.76 -8.80
CA PRO A 30 -1.90 -13.84 -9.27
C PRO A 30 -1.63 -12.83 -10.38
N ILE A 31 -0.47 -12.20 -10.30
CA ILE A 31 0.13 -11.44 -11.41
C ILE A 31 1.48 -12.09 -11.68
N TYR A 32 1.59 -12.75 -12.81
CA TYR A 32 2.72 -13.55 -13.24
C TYR A 32 2.95 -14.73 -12.26
N ASP A 33 3.84 -14.62 -11.29
CA ASP A 33 4.32 -15.72 -10.44
C ASP A 33 3.85 -15.61 -8.97
N LYS A 34 3.16 -14.52 -8.59
CA LYS A 34 2.77 -14.27 -7.20
C LYS A 34 1.50 -13.42 -7.09
N PRO A 35 0.78 -13.47 -5.95
CA PRO A 35 -0.34 -12.59 -5.69
C PRO A 35 0.04 -11.11 -5.79
N MET A 36 -0.88 -10.30 -6.30
CA MET A 36 -0.69 -8.86 -6.53
C MET A 36 -0.16 -8.12 -5.29
N ILE A 37 -0.63 -8.48 -4.10
CA ILE A 37 -0.25 -7.84 -2.83
C ILE A 37 1.26 -7.90 -2.53
N TYR A 38 1.98 -8.87 -3.09
CA TYR A 38 3.43 -8.99 -2.89
C TYR A 38 4.22 -7.86 -3.56
N TYR A 39 3.67 -7.25 -4.61
CA TYR A 39 4.34 -6.13 -5.29
C TYR A 39 4.44 -4.90 -4.40
N PRO A 40 3.33 -4.34 -3.86
CA PRO A 40 3.41 -3.21 -2.93
C PRO A 40 4.16 -3.57 -1.63
N LEU A 41 4.03 -4.80 -1.13
CA LEU A 41 4.80 -5.27 0.02
C LEU A 41 6.31 -5.19 -0.26
N THR A 42 6.76 -5.67 -1.42
CA THR A 42 8.16 -5.59 -1.84
C THR A 42 8.64 -4.14 -1.95
N VAL A 43 7.82 -3.21 -2.43
CA VAL A 43 8.17 -1.79 -2.50
C VAL A 43 8.44 -1.22 -1.10
N LEU A 44 7.60 -1.53 -0.12
CA LEU A 44 7.84 -1.12 1.27
C LEU A 44 9.13 -1.74 1.84
N MET A 45 9.38 -3.01 1.56
CA MET A 45 10.63 -3.67 1.97
C MET A 45 11.86 -3.03 1.33
N LEU A 46 11.81 -2.68 0.04
CA LEU A 46 12.87 -1.95 -0.67
C LEU A 46 13.10 -0.55 -0.09
N ALA A 47 12.07 0.08 0.46
CA ALA A 47 12.18 1.34 1.19
C ALA A 47 12.74 1.19 2.62
N GLY A 48 13.05 -0.05 3.06
CA GLY A 48 13.56 -0.35 4.39
C GLY A 48 12.50 -0.36 5.48
N ILE A 49 11.21 -0.40 5.12
CA ILE A 49 10.11 -0.44 6.07
C ILE A 49 9.97 -1.86 6.63
N LYS A 50 9.95 -1.98 7.95
CA LYS A 50 9.90 -3.27 8.65
C LYS A 50 8.58 -3.51 9.39
N GLU A 51 7.91 -2.46 9.85
CA GLU A 51 6.61 -2.56 10.49
C GLU A 51 5.53 -2.13 9.50
N ILE A 52 4.62 -3.02 9.16
CA ILE A 52 3.63 -2.79 8.10
C ILE A 52 2.24 -3.21 8.59
N LEU A 53 1.28 -2.31 8.47
CA LEU A 53 -0.13 -2.56 8.70
C LEU A 53 -0.82 -2.85 7.36
N VAL A 54 -1.46 -3.99 7.26
CA VAL A 54 -2.33 -4.35 6.13
C VAL A 54 -3.78 -4.08 6.54
N ILE A 55 -4.43 -3.19 5.80
CA ILE A 55 -5.85 -2.85 6.02
C ILE A 55 -6.67 -3.48 4.91
N SER A 56 -7.63 -4.31 5.26
CA SER A 56 -8.50 -5.02 4.32
C SER A 56 -9.97 -4.96 4.74
N THR A 57 -10.87 -5.44 3.89
CA THR A 57 -12.25 -5.67 4.29
C THR A 57 -12.33 -6.78 5.35
N PRO A 58 -13.38 -6.82 6.19
CA PRO A 58 -13.58 -7.92 7.13
C PRO A 58 -13.64 -9.28 6.44
N ASP A 59 -14.31 -9.36 5.28
CA ASP A 59 -14.47 -10.60 4.51
C ASP A 59 -13.14 -11.17 4.00
N ASP A 60 -12.19 -10.30 3.66
CA ASP A 60 -10.91 -10.68 3.08
C ASP A 60 -9.79 -10.85 4.13
N SER A 61 -9.97 -10.35 5.34
CA SER A 61 -8.94 -10.29 6.40
C SER A 61 -8.28 -11.65 6.66
N SER A 62 -9.09 -12.70 6.75
CA SER A 62 -8.59 -14.07 6.98
C SER A 62 -7.73 -14.60 5.82
N GLN A 63 -8.05 -14.22 4.59
CA GLN A 63 -7.29 -14.61 3.39
C GLN A 63 -5.91 -13.95 3.38
N TYR A 64 -5.83 -12.64 3.72
CA TYR A 64 -4.56 -11.92 3.82
C TYR A 64 -3.66 -12.49 4.93
N ARG A 65 -4.23 -12.76 6.11
CA ARG A 65 -3.47 -13.38 7.22
C ARG A 65 -2.89 -14.73 6.82
N ARG A 66 -3.66 -15.55 6.11
CA ARG A 66 -3.19 -16.85 5.62
C ARG A 66 -2.12 -16.74 4.55
N ALA A 67 -2.25 -15.76 3.63
CA ALA A 67 -1.32 -15.57 2.52
C ALA A 67 0.01 -14.95 2.96
N LEU A 68 -0.01 -14.01 3.90
CA LEU A 68 1.15 -13.21 4.27
C LEU A 68 1.81 -13.64 5.59
N GLY A 69 1.08 -14.36 6.46
CA GLY A 69 1.56 -14.68 7.81
C GLY A 69 1.80 -13.43 8.64
N ASP A 70 2.76 -13.52 9.54
CA ASP A 70 3.19 -12.40 10.41
C ASP A 70 4.37 -11.59 9.83
N GLY A 71 4.90 -11.99 8.67
CA GLY A 71 6.02 -11.34 8.00
C GLY A 71 7.41 -11.75 8.46
N SER A 72 7.53 -12.58 9.51
CA SER A 72 8.82 -13.00 10.08
C SER A 72 9.72 -13.70 9.07
N GLN A 73 9.14 -14.45 8.13
CA GLN A 73 9.84 -15.12 7.04
C GLN A 73 10.58 -14.16 6.09
N TRP A 74 10.25 -12.86 6.12
CA TRP A 74 10.90 -11.81 5.33
C TRP A 74 11.64 -10.78 6.20
N GLY A 75 11.73 -11.02 7.51
CA GLY A 75 12.37 -10.10 8.46
C GLY A 75 11.60 -8.79 8.66
N ILE A 76 10.28 -8.83 8.49
CA ILE A 76 9.34 -7.72 8.75
C ILE A 76 8.28 -8.16 9.76
N SER A 77 7.50 -7.23 10.26
CA SER A 77 6.34 -7.47 11.11
C SER A 77 5.08 -6.98 10.44
N LEU A 78 4.12 -7.87 10.23
CA LEU A 78 2.82 -7.57 9.65
C LEU A 78 1.74 -7.53 10.74
N THR A 79 1.01 -6.43 10.78
CA THR A 79 -0.21 -6.26 11.56
C THR A 79 -1.39 -6.12 10.61
N PHE A 80 -2.58 -6.55 11.03
CA PHE A 80 -3.76 -6.53 10.19
C PHE A 80 -4.89 -5.78 10.90
N LYS A 81 -5.57 -4.91 10.16
CA LYS A 81 -6.76 -4.18 10.64
C LYS A 81 -7.86 -4.21 9.57
N GLU A 82 -9.09 -4.24 10.02
CA GLU A 82 -10.24 -4.28 9.14
C GLU A 82 -10.79 -2.87 8.91
N GLN A 83 -11.15 -2.59 7.65
CA GLN A 83 -11.88 -1.41 7.23
C GLN A 83 -13.33 -1.80 6.96
N PRO A 84 -14.27 -1.44 7.85
CA PRO A 84 -15.67 -1.88 7.72
C PRO A 84 -16.38 -1.30 6.49
N SER A 85 -16.00 -0.09 6.07
CA SER A 85 -16.55 0.59 4.89
C SER A 85 -15.46 1.33 4.12
N PRO A 86 -15.54 1.37 2.77
CA PRO A 86 -14.51 1.99 1.92
C PRO A 86 -14.68 3.52 1.84
N ASP A 87 -14.42 4.23 2.94
CA ASP A 87 -14.63 5.67 3.08
C ASP A 87 -13.45 6.52 2.58
N GLY A 88 -12.66 5.96 1.68
CA GLY A 88 -11.55 6.65 1.02
C GLY A 88 -10.17 6.39 1.62
N LEU A 89 -9.13 6.93 0.97
CA LEU A 89 -7.73 6.68 1.31
C LEU A 89 -7.34 7.28 2.68
N ALA A 90 -7.91 8.42 3.03
CA ALA A 90 -7.59 9.11 4.28
C ALA A 90 -8.01 8.29 5.51
N GLN A 91 -9.05 7.48 5.41
CA GLN A 91 -9.50 6.59 6.48
C GLN A 91 -8.41 5.61 6.91
N ALA A 92 -7.51 5.22 6.00
CA ALA A 92 -6.40 4.33 6.33
C ALA A 92 -5.51 4.91 7.44
N PHE A 93 -5.28 6.22 7.46
CA PHE A 93 -4.50 6.88 8.51
C PHE A 93 -5.25 6.93 9.84
N ILE A 94 -6.57 7.16 9.82
CA ILE A 94 -7.41 7.12 11.02
C ILE A 94 -7.39 5.72 11.63
N LEU A 95 -7.56 4.70 10.79
CA LEU A 95 -7.48 3.30 11.22
C LEU A 95 -6.08 2.93 11.73
N ALA A 96 -5.03 3.52 11.19
CA ALA A 96 -3.66 3.24 11.55
C ALA A 96 -3.13 4.06 12.73
N GLU A 97 -3.91 4.96 13.33
CA GLU A 97 -3.44 5.93 14.34
C GLU A 97 -2.67 5.27 15.49
N ASP A 98 -3.26 4.27 16.13
CA ASP A 98 -2.61 3.52 17.22
C ASP A 98 -1.34 2.80 16.76
N PHE A 99 -1.39 2.18 15.58
CA PHE A 99 -0.24 1.50 14.99
C PHE A 99 0.90 2.48 14.69
N LEU A 100 0.58 3.63 14.11
CA LEU A 100 1.58 4.64 13.76
C LEU A 100 2.18 5.28 15.00
N SER A 101 1.39 5.58 16.02
CA SER A 101 1.86 6.16 17.29
C SER A 101 2.76 7.39 17.08
N GLY A 102 2.38 8.26 16.13
CA GLY A 102 3.14 9.46 15.76
C GLY A 102 4.38 9.22 14.88
N ALA A 103 4.66 7.99 14.46
CA ALA A 103 5.77 7.70 13.56
C ALA A 103 5.50 8.21 12.14
N PRO A 104 6.54 8.64 11.41
CA PRO A 104 6.43 8.90 9.98
C PRO A 104 5.92 7.66 9.24
N SER A 105 5.10 7.85 8.22
CA SER A 105 4.43 6.73 7.55
C SER A 105 4.61 6.74 6.03
N VAL A 106 4.34 5.59 5.43
CA VAL A 106 4.17 5.38 3.99
C VAL A 106 2.85 4.68 3.78
N LEU A 107 2.02 5.21 2.89
CA LEU A 107 0.81 4.55 2.41
C LEU A 107 1.02 4.05 0.99
N ILE A 108 0.68 2.82 0.73
CA ILE A 108 0.65 2.22 -0.62
C ILE A 108 -0.66 1.45 -0.80
N LEU A 109 -1.22 1.50 -2.01
CA LEU A 109 -2.40 0.71 -2.33
C LEU A 109 -1.99 -0.73 -2.67
N GLY A 110 -2.79 -1.69 -2.24
CA GLY A 110 -2.52 -3.12 -2.41
C GLY A 110 -2.55 -3.62 -3.85
N ASP A 111 -3.02 -2.78 -4.79
CA ASP A 111 -3.07 -3.06 -6.22
C ASP A 111 -2.09 -2.21 -7.05
N ASN A 112 -1.22 -1.45 -6.41
CA ASN A 112 -0.22 -0.65 -7.10
C ASN A 112 1.04 -1.49 -7.41
N ILE A 113 1.41 -1.52 -8.69
CA ILE A 113 2.62 -2.18 -9.17
C ILE A 113 3.59 -1.11 -9.63
N PHE A 114 4.66 -0.94 -8.87
CA PHE A 114 5.74 -0.02 -9.21
C PHE A 114 6.80 -0.75 -10.02
N PHE A 115 7.08 -0.25 -11.19
CA PHE A 115 8.12 -0.78 -12.07
C PHE A 115 8.88 0.38 -12.74
N GLY A 116 10.21 0.27 -12.80
CA GLY A 116 11.03 1.25 -13.51
C GLY A 116 12.44 1.40 -12.95
N HIS A 117 13.28 2.01 -13.75
CA HIS A 117 14.65 2.34 -13.34
C HIS A 117 14.65 3.43 -12.25
N GLY A 118 15.52 3.28 -11.27
CA GLY A 118 15.71 4.30 -10.23
C GLY A 118 14.71 4.26 -9.08
N LEU A 119 13.80 3.28 -9.02
CA LEU A 119 12.81 3.17 -7.94
C LEU A 119 13.46 3.22 -6.55
N SER A 120 14.53 2.44 -6.31
CA SER A 120 15.22 2.42 -5.03
C SER A 120 15.81 3.78 -4.65
N LYS A 121 16.32 4.56 -5.62
CA LYS A 121 16.81 5.93 -5.38
C LYS A 121 15.66 6.88 -5.03
N ALA A 122 14.53 6.78 -5.74
CA ALA A 122 13.36 7.60 -5.47
C ALA A 122 12.79 7.31 -4.07
N LEU A 123 12.69 6.04 -3.68
CA LEU A 123 12.26 5.62 -2.35
C LEU A 123 13.22 6.12 -1.26
N ALA A 124 14.54 5.99 -1.47
CA ALA A 124 15.54 6.49 -0.53
C ALA A 124 15.47 8.01 -0.37
N SER A 125 15.32 8.76 -1.47
CA SER A 125 15.14 10.21 -1.45
C SER A 125 13.88 10.63 -0.69
N ALA A 126 12.76 9.96 -0.94
CA ALA A 126 11.52 10.22 -0.21
C ALA A 126 11.65 9.89 1.27
N ASN A 127 12.31 8.78 1.60
CA ASN A 127 12.52 8.35 2.99
C ASN A 127 13.44 9.28 3.79
N ALA A 128 14.35 9.99 3.12
CA ALA A 128 15.26 10.96 3.74
C ALA A 128 14.58 12.28 4.15
N LYS A 129 13.39 12.57 3.62
CA LYS A 129 12.64 13.79 3.96
C LYS A 129 12.09 13.69 5.39
N THR A 130 12.28 14.78 6.15
CA THR A 130 11.83 14.88 7.55
C THR A 130 10.58 15.73 7.73
N THR A 131 10.20 16.49 6.69
CA THR A 131 9.03 17.39 6.69
C THR A 131 8.24 17.25 5.41
N GLY A 132 6.95 17.59 5.47
CA GLY A 132 6.04 17.51 4.34
C GLY A 132 5.67 16.08 3.97
N ALA A 133 5.18 15.91 2.76
CA ALA A 133 4.83 14.62 2.16
C ALA A 133 5.44 14.46 0.77
N THR A 134 5.60 13.23 0.32
CA THR A 134 6.05 12.91 -1.04
C THR A 134 4.98 12.04 -1.69
N VAL A 135 4.53 12.45 -2.86
CA VAL A 135 3.62 11.69 -3.71
C VAL A 135 4.38 11.24 -4.95
N PHE A 136 4.18 10.00 -5.36
CA PHE A 136 4.74 9.47 -6.60
C PHE A 136 3.71 9.63 -7.71
N GLY A 137 4.03 10.40 -8.73
CA GLY A 137 3.21 10.62 -9.92
C GLY A 137 3.72 9.81 -11.11
N TYR A 138 2.81 9.48 -12.03
CA TYR A 138 3.11 8.84 -13.30
C TYR A 138 2.30 9.48 -14.41
N TYR A 139 2.91 9.70 -15.57
CA TYR A 139 2.22 10.25 -16.73
C TYR A 139 1.30 9.19 -17.36
N VAL A 140 0.03 9.56 -17.54
CA VAL A 140 -0.99 8.69 -18.15
C VAL A 140 -1.67 9.44 -19.32
N ASN A 141 -2.16 8.66 -20.30
CA ASN A 141 -2.87 9.26 -21.45
C ASN A 141 -4.32 9.62 -21.12
N ASP A 142 -4.95 8.90 -20.18
CA ASP A 142 -6.36 9.07 -19.79
C ASP A 142 -6.46 9.55 -18.32
N PRO A 143 -6.08 10.80 -18.00
CA PRO A 143 -5.96 11.27 -16.62
C PRO A 143 -7.30 11.30 -15.87
N GLU A 144 -8.42 11.42 -16.57
CA GLU A 144 -9.77 11.42 -15.97
C GLU A 144 -10.14 10.12 -15.23
N ARG A 145 -9.38 9.04 -15.48
CA ARG A 145 -9.57 7.74 -14.80
C ARG A 145 -8.79 7.62 -13.49
N TYR A 146 -7.97 8.61 -13.16
CA TYR A 146 -7.02 8.60 -12.05
C TYR A 146 -7.18 9.84 -11.19
N GLY A 147 -6.61 9.79 -9.99
CA GLY A 147 -6.36 11.01 -9.24
C GLY A 147 -5.23 11.81 -9.91
N VAL A 148 -5.48 13.08 -10.19
CA VAL A 148 -4.49 13.96 -10.82
C VAL A 148 -3.80 14.84 -9.79
N VAL A 149 -2.51 15.09 -10.00
CA VAL A 149 -1.71 16.02 -9.19
C VAL A 149 -1.64 17.35 -9.91
N GLY A 150 -2.02 18.42 -9.22
CA GLY A 150 -1.80 19.78 -9.68
C GLY A 150 -0.48 20.32 -9.11
N PHE A 151 0.19 21.15 -9.89
CA PHE A 151 1.43 21.83 -9.47
C PHE A 151 1.14 23.30 -9.31
N ASP A 152 1.74 23.94 -8.33
CA ASP A 152 1.79 25.39 -8.21
C ASP A 152 2.95 25.96 -9.02
N ASN A 153 3.14 27.30 -8.95
CA ASN A 153 4.19 27.97 -9.71
C ASN A 153 5.62 27.63 -9.26
N ALA A 154 5.77 26.93 -8.16
CA ALA A 154 7.06 26.46 -7.64
C ALA A 154 7.34 24.99 -7.97
N GLY A 155 6.38 24.26 -8.55
CA GLY A 155 6.44 22.86 -8.96
C GLY A 155 5.96 21.90 -7.89
#